data_498f90a3845d581746d8dd2b5e424c14
#
_entry.id   498f90a3845d581746d8dd2b5e424c14
#
_cell.length_a   1.000
_cell.length_b   1.000
_cell.length_c   1.000
_cell.angle_alpha   90.00
_cell.angle_beta   90.00
_cell.angle_gamma   90.00
#
_symmetry.space_group_name_H-M   'P 1'
#
loop_
_entity.id
_entity.type
_entity.pdbx_description
1 polymer ?
#
loop_
_entity_poly.entity_id
_entity_poly.type
_entity_poly.pdbx_seq_one_letter_code
_entity_poly.pdbx_strand_id
1 'polypeptide(L)'
;QSIVGRTRTLPAGSVQQARLAVFSCSNYPAGYFNVYAEAARRRDFDVAVHLGDYIYEYSRDGYASGEAEALGRLSLPAHEILTLVDYRERHAQYRSDADLQALHAVVPMIAVWDDHEISNDTWMAGAENHDTATEGDFALRRAAAIQAYHEWMPTRLPDAAQPDRIYRSFAFGDLLALHMLDTRVVGREQQLDYADYIGAGGIDAQAFVADVGRADRQLMGTAQTRWLQQQMTASTATWQVLGQQVLMARMQVPAPLLMNFTDPTAGVSVTAYAAIVAKAQSNPGALTPAELAVLQAPSIPYNLDAWDGYQAARETVLGLSLIHI
;
A
#
# COMPACT_ATOMS: atom_id res chain seq x y z
N GLN A 1 -17.34 -21.02 -23.13
CA GLN A 1 -17.21 -21.64 -21.80
C GLN A 1 -16.24 -20.84 -20.97
N SER A 2 -16.58 -20.54 -19.72
CA SER A 2 -15.66 -19.91 -18.78
C SER A 2 -14.57 -20.88 -18.33
N ILE A 3 -13.42 -20.34 -17.89
CA ILE A 3 -12.37 -21.15 -17.25
C ILE A 3 -12.94 -21.74 -15.95
N VAL A 4 -12.67 -23.01 -15.70
CA VAL A 4 -13.08 -23.69 -14.46
C VAL A 4 -12.12 -23.30 -13.35
N GLY A 5 -12.60 -22.54 -12.38
CA GLY A 5 -11.85 -22.17 -11.17
C GLY A 5 -11.94 -23.25 -10.08
N ARG A 6 -10.89 -23.34 -9.27
CA ARG A 6 -10.84 -24.19 -8.07
C ARG A 6 -10.90 -23.30 -6.84
N THR A 7 -11.68 -23.72 -5.86
CA THR A 7 -11.76 -23.07 -4.56
C THR A 7 -11.77 -24.12 -3.44
N ARG A 8 -11.55 -23.68 -2.24
CA ARG A 8 -11.67 -24.49 -1.03
C ARG A 8 -12.23 -23.66 0.12
N THR A 9 -12.86 -24.30 1.07
CA THR A 9 -13.23 -23.68 2.35
C THR A 9 -11.98 -23.50 3.22
N LEU A 10 -12.02 -22.52 4.11
CA LEU A 10 -10.99 -22.41 5.14
C LEU A 10 -11.00 -23.65 6.04
N PRO A 11 -9.83 -24.13 6.50
CA PRO A 11 -9.75 -25.25 7.40
C PRO A 11 -10.36 -24.92 8.76
N ALA A 12 -10.91 -25.93 9.46
CA ALA A 12 -11.45 -25.81 10.80
C ALA A 12 -10.73 -26.77 11.76
N GLY A 13 -10.80 -26.50 13.06
CA GLY A 13 -10.13 -27.29 14.09
C GLY A 13 -8.62 -27.11 14.12
N SER A 14 -7.90 -28.18 14.49
CA SER A 14 -6.44 -28.11 14.59
C SER A 14 -5.78 -28.15 13.21
N VAL A 15 -4.96 -27.16 12.93
CA VAL A 15 -4.26 -26.97 11.65
C VAL A 15 -2.75 -26.92 11.91
N GLN A 16 -2.00 -27.78 11.22
CA GLN A 16 -0.54 -27.86 11.40
C GLN A 16 0.22 -26.91 10.48
N GLN A 17 -0.38 -26.47 9.39
CA GLN A 17 0.27 -25.60 8.39
C GLN A 17 -0.76 -24.79 7.62
N ALA A 18 -0.44 -23.51 7.36
CA ALA A 18 -1.12 -22.67 6.37
C ALA A 18 -0.04 -22.01 5.48
N ARG A 19 -0.24 -22.10 4.17
CA ARG A 19 0.67 -21.53 3.17
C ARG A 19 -0.04 -20.43 2.40
N LEU A 20 0.48 -19.22 2.50
CA LEU A 20 -0.05 -18.03 1.82
C LEU A 20 0.90 -17.64 0.70
N ALA A 21 0.41 -17.42 -0.52
CA ALA A 21 1.14 -16.74 -1.58
C ALA A 21 0.71 -15.27 -1.57
N VAL A 22 1.62 -14.36 -1.20
CA VAL A 22 1.30 -12.95 -1.01
C VAL A 22 1.77 -12.14 -2.19
N PHE A 23 0.91 -11.28 -2.72
CA PHE A 23 1.14 -10.43 -3.90
C PHE A 23 0.70 -8.99 -3.62
N SER A 24 1.30 -8.06 -4.35
CA SER A 24 0.88 -6.66 -4.46
C SER A 24 1.42 -6.04 -5.75
N CYS A 25 0.96 -4.86 -6.12
CA CYS A 25 1.59 -3.97 -7.10
C CYS A 25 1.71 -4.58 -8.51
N SER A 26 0.58 -4.92 -9.12
CA SER A 26 0.48 -5.55 -10.43
C SER A 26 0.36 -4.51 -11.54
N ASN A 27 1.40 -3.74 -11.85
CA ASN A 27 1.34 -2.73 -12.90
C ASN A 27 1.43 -3.37 -14.30
N TYR A 28 0.30 -3.43 -15.03
CA TYR A 28 0.19 -4.10 -16.33
C TYR A 28 1.13 -3.54 -17.41
N PRO A 29 1.28 -2.21 -17.62
CA PRO A 29 2.19 -1.67 -18.64
C PRO A 29 3.67 -1.83 -18.30
N ALA A 30 4.01 -2.08 -17.02
CA ALA A 30 5.39 -2.18 -16.57
C ALA A 30 6.07 -3.51 -16.90
N GLY A 31 5.32 -4.57 -17.22
CA GLY A 31 5.90 -5.89 -17.50
C GLY A 31 4.89 -7.04 -17.49
N TYR A 32 5.39 -8.25 -17.73
CA TYR A 32 4.58 -9.47 -17.71
C TYR A 32 4.36 -9.98 -16.28
N PHE A 33 3.24 -10.67 -16.06
CA PHE A 33 2.84 -11.22 -14.77
C PHE A 33 3.45 -12.60 -14.46
N ASN A 34 4.74 -12.76 -14.77
CA ASN A 34 5.48 -14.03 -14.63
C ASN A 34 5.39 -14.63 -13.21
N VAL A 35 5.29 -13.80 -12.18
CA VAL A 35 5.16 -14.26 -10.79
C VAL A 35 3.84 -15.00 -10.57
N TYR A 36 2.76 -14.60 -11.24
CA TYR A 36 1.48 -15.30 -11.18
C TYR A 36 1.52 -16.63 -11.93
N ALA A 37 2.21 -16.68 -13.08
CA ALA A 37 2.46 -17.93 -13.80
C ALA A 37 3.20 -18.95 -12.92
N GLU A 38 4.28 -18.52 -12.27
CA GLU A 38 5.07 -19.38 -11.39
C GLU A 38 4.24 -19.87 -10.18
N ALA A 39 3.48 -18.98 -9.55
CA ALA A 39 2.58 -19.37 -8.47
C ALA A 39 1.53 -20.37 -8.92
N ALA A 40 0.89 -20.13 -10.07
CA ALA A 40 -0.09 -21.06 -10.66
C ALA A 40 0.52 -22.43 -11.00
N ARG A 41 1.81 -22.48 -11.37
CA ARG A 41 2.55 -23.72 -11.65
C ARG A 41 2.87 -24.49 -10.35
N ARG A 42 3.32 -23.79 -9.31
CA ARG A 42 3.73 -24.39 -8.03
C ARG A 42 2.57 -25.05 -7.29
N ARG A 43 1.47 -24.34 -7.09
CA ARG A 43 0.26 -24.84 -6.40
C ARG A 43 0.53 -25.39 -4.99
N ASP A 44 1.61 -24.96 -4.34
CA ASP A 44 2.05 -25.44 -3.03
C ASP A 44 1.59 -24.53 -1.88
N PHE A 45 0.54 -23.73 -2.11
CA PHE A 45 -0.07 -22.82 -1.14
C PHE A 45 -1.60 -22.99 -1.09
N ASP A 46 -2.20 -22.56 0.01
CA ASP A 46 -3.61 -22.77 0.31
C ASP A 46 -4.49 -21.64 -0.23
N VAL A 47 -3.97 -20.42 -0.25
CA VAL A 47 -4.65 -19.21 -0.68
C VAL A 47 -3.67 -18.20 -1.27
N ALA A 48 -4.10 -17.46 -2.28
CA ALA A 48 -3.44 -16.24 -2.73
C ALA A 48 -3.98 -15.05 -1.92
N VAL A 49 -3.08 -14.21 -1.41
CA VAL A 49 -3.41 -12.96 -0.71
C VAL A 49 -2.91 -11.81 -1.56
N HIS A 50 -3.79 -10.89 -1.94
CA HIS A 50 -3.42 -9.68 -2.68
C HIS A 50 -3.63 -8.46 -1.81
N LEU A 51 -2.56 -7.69 -1.60
CA LEU A 51 -2.53 -6.57 -0.65
C LEU A 51 -2.91 -5.23 -1.29
N GLY A 52 -3.37 -5.23 -2.53
CA GLY A 52 -3.74 -4.03 -3.27
C GLY A 52 -2.82 -3.74 -4.45
N ASP A 53 -3.11 -2.67 -5.18
CA ASP A 53 -2.52 -2.37 -6.49
C ASP A 53 -2.71 -3.51 -7.48
N TYR A 54 -3.90 -4.07 -7.47
CA TYR A 54 -4.28 -5.10 -8.44
C TYR A 54 -4.44 -4.51 -9.84
N ILE A 55 -4.91 -3.25 -9.93
CA ILE A 55 -4.91 -2.40 -11.13
C ILE A 55 -4.20 -1.09 -10.84
N TYR A 56 -3.87 -0.33 -11.89
CA TYR A 56 -3.33 1.04 -11.82
C TYR A 56 -4.19 1.96 -12.67
N GLU A 57 -4.48 3.18 -12.18
CA GLU A 57 -5.39 4.12 -12.79
C GLU A 57 -4.81 4.92 -13.95
N TYR A 58 -3.49 5.02 -14.05
CA TYR A 58 -2.79 5.92 -14.96
C TYR A 58 -3.19 5.78 -16.43
N SER A 59 -3.04 6.88 -17.15
CA SER A 59 -3.09 6.93 -18.61
C SER A 59 -2.03 6.04 -19.26
N ARG A 60 -2.12 5.86 -20.58
CA ARG A 60 -1.23 4.98 -21.35
C ARG A 60 0.23 5.40 -21.30
N ASP A 61 0.50 6.68 -21.11
CA ASP A 61 1.84 7.31 -21.02
C ASP A 61 2.20 7.68 -19.57
N GLY A 62 1.45 7.16 -18.59
CA GLY A 62 1.67 7.43 -17.17
C GLY A 62 2.79 6.58 -16.55
N TYR A 63 2.67 6.36 -15.26
CA TYR A 63 3.69 5.70 -14.44
C TYR A 63 4.10 4.33 -15.00
N ALA A 64 5.43 4.15 -15.16
CA ALA A 64 6.11 2.92 -15.57
C ALA A 64 5.63 2.33 -16.93
N SER A 65 5.16 3.18 -17.86
CA SER A 65 4.66 2.79 -19.17
C SER A 65 5.71 2.83 -20.30
N GLY A 66 6.96 3.17 -20.00
CA GLY A 66 7.99 3.40 -21.02
C GLY A 66 8.23 2.26 -22.01
N GLU A 67 8.06 1.01 -21.57
CA GLU A 67 8.21 -0.20 -22.40
C GLU A 67 6.86 -0.80 -22.84
N ALA A 68 5.73 -0.18 -22.48
CA ALA A 68 4.40 -0.78 -22.66
C ALA A 68 4.07 -1.10 -24.14
N GLU A 69 4.45 -0.24 -25.08
CA GLU A 69 4.23 -0.48 -26.51
C GLU A 69 5.06 -1.67 -27.02
N ALA A 70 6.33 -1.73 -26.66
CA ALA A 70 7.23 -2.81 -27.06
C ALA A 70 6.78 -4.16 -26.47
N LEU A 71 6.20 -4.15 -25.27
CA LEU A 71 5.65 -5.32 -24.61
C LEU A 71 4.24 -5.71 -25.10
N GLY A 72 3.58 -4.87 -25.88
CA GLY A 72 2.17 -5.05 -26.26
C GLY A 72 1.22 -4.90 -25.08
N ARG A 73 1.57 -4.07 -24.08
CA ARG A 73 0.83 -3.93 -22.81
C ARG A 73 0.37 -2.48 -22.57
N LEU A 74 0.00 -1.77 -23.61
CA LEU A 74 -0.57 -0.42 -23.51
C LEU A 74 -1.84 -0.44 -22.69
N SER A 75 -1.98 0.50 -21.75
CA SER A 75 -3.15 0.63 -20.88
C SER A 75 -4.43 0.94 -21.64
N LEU A 76 -5.53 0.33 -21.23
CA LEU A 76 -6.90 0.59 -21.69
C LEU A 76 -7.80 1.00 -20.50
N PRO A 77 -8.61 2.06 -20.65
CA PRO A 77 -8.59 3.03 -21.75
C PRO A 77 -7.23 3.76 -21.85
N ALA A 78 -7.05 4.58 -22.89
CA ALA A 78 -5.79 5.30 -23.10
C ALA A 78 -5.57 6.46 -22.13
N HIS A 79 -6.65 7.01 -21.58
CA HIS A 79 -6.65 8.08 -20.58
C HIS A 79 -6.64 7.51 -19.16
N GLU A 80 -6.39 8.36 -18.19
CA GLU A 80 -6.56 8.02 -16.77
C GLU A 80 -8.01 7.66 -16.46
N ILE A 81 -8.22 6.63 -15.63
CA ILE A 81 -9.57 6.13 -15.36
C ILE A 81 -10.26 6.96 -14.28
N LEU A 82 -11.47 7.43 -14.59
CA LEU A 82 -12.28 8.30 -13.72
C LEU A 82 -13.70 7.76 -13.53
N THR A 83 -14.26 7.14 -14.56
CA THR A 83 -15.66 6.70 -14.56
C THR A 83 -15.80 5.19 -14.31
N LEU A 84 -16.99 4.75 -13.92
CA LEU A 84 -17.28 3.33 -13.75
C LEU A 84 -16.97 2.50 -15.01
N VAL A 85 -17.20 3.06 -16.20
CA VAL A 85 -16.90 2.38 -17.46
C VAL A 85 -15.39 2.19 -17.62
N ASP A 86 -14.62 3.22 -17.29
CA ASP A 86 -13.15 3.17 -17.38
C ASP A 86 -12.57 2.14 -16.42
N TYR A 87 -13.01 2.15 -15.15
CA TYR A 87 -12.58 1.15 -14.16
C TYR A 87 -12.92 -0.27 -14.58
N ARG A 88 -14.11 -0.50 -15.16
CA ARG A 88 -14.50 -1.81 -15.69
C ARG A 88 -13.61 -2.23 -16.86
N GLU A 89 -13.29 -1.32 -17.78
CA GLU A 89 -12.37 -1.60 -18.89
C GLU A 89 -10.97 -1.95 -18.42
N ARG A 90 -10.43 -1.21 -17.43
CA ARG A 90 -9.15 -1.48 -16.83
C ARG A 90 -9.11 -2.84 -16.12
N HIS A 91 -10.12 -3.16 -15.32
CA HIS A 91 -10.23 -4.49 -14.71
C HIS A 91 -10.34 -5.60 -15.78
N ALA A 92 -11.12 -5.39 -16.83
CA ALA A 92 -11.24 -6.36 -17.92
C ALA A 92 -9.89 -6.59 -18.62
N GLN A 93 -9.11 -5.54 -18.86
CA GLN A 93 -7.76 -5.66 -19.43
C GLN A 93 -6.85 -6.49 -18.54
N TYR A 94 -6.74 -6.17 -17.26
CA TYR A 94 -5.90 -6.95 -16.32
C TYR A 94 -6.35 -8.40 -16.24
N ARG A 95 -7.65 -8.65 -16.20
CA ARG A 95 -8.23 -10.00 -16.16
C ARG A 95 -8.11 -10.76 -17.49
N SER A 96 -7.69 -10.12 -18.58
CA SER A 96 -7.36 -10.79 -19.84
C SER A 96 -5.95 -11.41 -19.85
N ASP A 97 -5.07 -11.03 -18.90
CA ASP A 97 -3.74 -11.62 -18.77
C ASP A 97 -3.82 -13.12 -18.43
N ALA A 98 -3.14 -13.95 -19.23
CA ALA A 98 -3.22 -15.41 -19.12
C ALA A 98 -2.63 -15.94 -17.80
N ASP A 99 -1.58 -15.32 -17.30
CA ASP A 99 -0.89 -15.74 -16.07
C ASP A 99 -1.73 -15.41 -14.85
N LEU A 100 -2.37 -14.22 -14.84
CA LEU A 100 -3.32 -13.84 -13.80
C LEU A 100 -4.57 -14.73 -13.81
N GLN A 101 -5.09 -15.06 -14.99
CA GLN A 101 -6.20 -16.03 -15.14
C GLN A 101 -5.81 -17.41 -14.59
N ALA A 102 -4.59 -17.87 -14.88
CA ALA A 102 -4.10 -19.16 -14.40
C ALA A 102 -4.05 -19.18 -12.85
N LEU A 103 -3.58 -18.12 -12.22
CA LEU A 103 -3.58 -18.02 -10.75
C LEU A 103 -5.01 -18.07 -10.20
N HIS A 104 -5.92 -17.26 -10.71
CA HIS A 104 -7.33 -17.27 -10.28
C HIS A 104 -8.03 -18.62 -10.49
N ALA A 105 -7.60 -19.39 -11.51
CA ALA A 105 -8.18 -20.69 -11.78
C ALA A 105 -7.75 -21.79 -10.80
N VAL A 106 -6.60 -21.67 -10.16
CA VAL A 106 -6.01 -22.78 -9.36
C VAL A 106 -6.18 -22.62 -7.86
N VAL A 107 -6.44 -21.41 -7.35
CA VAL A 107 -6.48 -21.13 -5.90
C VAL A 107 -7.48 -20.02 -5.58
N PRO A 108 -8.17 -20.08 -4.42
CA PRO A 108 -8.97 -18.95 -3.95
C PRO A 108 -8.06 -17.75 -3.62
N MET A 109 -8.59 -16.53 -3.84
CA MET A 109 -7.89 -15.30 -3.55
C MET A 109 -8.60 -14.51 -2.43
N ILE A 110 -7.83 -14.04 -1.47
CA ILE A 110 -8.23 -13.04 -0.48
C ILE A 110 -7.55 -11.74 -0.89
N ALA A 111 -8.33 -10.71 -1.19
CA ALA A 111 -7.80 -9.46 -1.69
C ALA A 111 -8.35 -8.27 -0.90
N VAL A 112 -7.59 -7.19 -0.87
CA VAL A 112 -7.95 -5.87 -0.39
C VAL A 112 -7.41 -4.86 -1.41
N TRP A 113 -7.99 -3.68 -1.48
CA TRP A 113 -7.44 -2.59 -2.30
C TRP A 113 -6.28 -1.88 -1.59
N ASP A 114 -5.43 -1.21 -2.39
CA ASP A 114 -4.59 -0.10 -1.94
C ASP A 114 -5.11 1.19 -2.62
N ASP A 115 -4.26 2.12 -2.97
CA ASP A 115 -4.66 3.40 -3.56
C ASP A 115 -4.96 3.29 -5.05
N HIS A 116 -4.16 2.58 -5.83
CA HIS A 116 -4.28 2.50 -7.30
C HIS A 116 -5.56 1.83 -7.80
N GLU A 117 -6.29 1.12 -6.96
CA GLU A 117 -7.65 0.70 -7.30
C GLU A 117 -8.60 1.89 -7.44
N ILE A 118 -8.22 3.07 -6.91
CA ILE A 118 -8.95 4.34 -7.03
C ILE A 118 -8.07 5.38 -7.73
N SER A 119 -7.02 5.86 -7.07
CA SER A 119 -6.05 6.84 -7.58
C SER A 119 -4.86 6.94 -6.62
N ASN A 120 -3.67 7.26 -7.16
CA ASN A 120 -2.43 7.38 -6.38
C ASN A 120 -2.62 8.16 -5.08
N ASP A 121 -2.07 7.62 -4.01
CA ASP A 121 -2.08 8.19 -2.66
C ASP A 121 -3.49 8.59 -2.18
N THR A 122 -4.48 7.72 -2.44
CA THR A 122 -5.87 7.90 -1.97
C THR A 122 -5.94 7.95 -0.44
N TRP A 123 -6.73 8.91 0.05
CA TRP A 123 -7.23 8.97 1.43
C TRP A 123 -8.77 9.05 1.43
N MET A 124 -9.38 9.11 2.61
CA MET A 124 -10.84 9.06 2.76
C MET A 124 -11.60 10.08 1.90
N ALA A 125 -11.08 11.29 1.72
CA ALA A 125 -11.77 12.41 1.09
C ALA A 125 -11.13 12.89 -0.22
N GLY A 126 -10.05 12.26 -0.70
CA GLY A 126 -9.33 12.68 -1.89
C GLY A 126 -8.21 11.71 -2.28
N ALA A 127 -7.40 12.10 -3.25
CA ALA A 127 -6.17 11.43 -3.66
C ALA A 127 -5.16 12.47 -4.13
N GLU A 128 -3.85 12.15 -4.06
CA GLU A 128 -2.82 13.03 -4.62
C GLU A 128 -3.06 13.25 -6.12
N ASN A 129 -3.33 12.17 -6.83
CA ASN A 129 -3.54 12.17 -8.28
C ASN A 129 -5.03 12.37 -8.64
N HIS A 130 -5.69 13.33 -7.99
CA HIS A 130 -7.06 13.71 -8.32
C HIS A 130 -7.27 15.23 -8.18
N ASP A 131 -7.59 15.88 -9.29
CA ASP A 131 -7.96 17.31 -9.32
C ASP A 131 -9.46 17.47 -9.50
N THR A 132 -10.16 17.84 -8.42
CA THR A 132 -11.61 18.07 -8.42
C THR A 132 -12.06 19.14 -9.42
N ALA A 133 -11.19 20.10 -9.79
CA ALA A 133 -11.54 21.16 -10.74
C ALA A 133 -11.64 20.64 -12.18
N THR A 134 -10.86 19.63 -12.56
CA THR A 134 -10.81 19.08 -13.92
C THR A 134 -11.43 17.69 -14.04
N GLU A 135 -11.44 16.90 -12.96
CA GLU A 135 -11.87 15.50 -12.94
C GLU A 135 -13.21 15.28 -12.23
N GLY A 136 -13.73 16.32 -11.59
CA GLY A 136 -15.01 16.28 -10.89
C GLY A 136 -14.92 15.83 -9.44
N ASP A 137 -16.05 15.44 -8.86
CA ASP A 137 -16.12 15.08 -7.44
C ASP A 137 -15.42 13.73 -7.17
N PHE A 138 -14.42 13.74 -6.29
CA PHE A 138 -13.69 12.54 -5.86
C PHE A 138 -14.61 11.46 -5.28
N ALA A 139 -15.68 11.84 -4.60
CA ALA A 139 -16.61 10.84 -4.04
C ALA A 139 -17.28 10.01 -5.13
N LEU A 140 -17.55 10.59 -6.31
CA LEU A 140 -18.09 9.86 -7.46
C LEU A 140 -17.04 8.91 -8.07
N ARG A 141 -15.80 9.37 -8.22
CA ARG A 141 -14.68 8.54 -8.67
C ARG A 141 -14.49 7.34 -7.73
N ARG A 142 -14.39 7.60 -6.42
CA ARG A 142 -14.25 6.57 -5.39
C ARG A 142 -15.40 5.55 -5.44
N ALA A 143 -16.64 6.00 -5.55
CA ALA A 143 -17.79 5.11 -5.64
C ALA A 143 -17.75 4.24 -6.90
N ALA A 144 -17.37 4.80 -8.05
CA ALA A 144 -17.20 4.07 -9.31
C ALA A 144 -16.10 3.00 -9.21
N ALA A 145 -14.96 3.34 -8.64
CA ALA A 145 -13.83 2.44 -8.42
C ALA A 145 -14.20 1.27 -7.51
N ILE A 146 -14.82 1.55 -6.35
CA ILE A 146 -15.28 0.53 -5.39
C ILE A 146 -16.32 -0.39 -6.02
N GLN A 147 -17.27 0.15 -6.78
CA GLN A 147 -18.26 -0.66 -7.49
C GLN A 147 -17.58 -1.60 -8.48
N ALA A 148 -16.70 -1.09 -9.35
CA ALA A 148 -15.97 -1.91 -10.32
C ALA A 148 -15.12 -2.98 -9.61
N TYR A 149 -14.45 -2.62 -8.52
CA TYR A 149 -13.68 -3.57 -7.73
C TYR A 149 -14.53 -4.77 -7.27
N HIS A 150 -15.70 -4.54 -6.69
CA HIS A 150 -16.58 -5.62 -6.24
C HIS A 150 -17.24 -6.42 -7.36
N GLU A 151 -17.36 -5.84 -8.56
CA GLU A 151 -17.84 -6.57 -9.75
C GLU A 151 -16.76 -7.54 -10.31
N TRP A 152 -15.48 -7.18 -10.20
CA TRP A 152 -14.37 -7.90 -10.84
C TRP A 152 -13.55 -8.75 -9.89
N MET A 153 -13.48 -8.38 -8.61
CA MET A 153 -12.69 -9.10 -7.62
C MET A 153 -13.54 -10.14 -6.88
N PRO A 154 -12.99 -11.33 -6.58
CA PRO A 154 -13.73 -12.41 -5.91
C PRO A 154 -13.90 -12.16 -4.42
N THR A 155 -14.31 -10.95 -4.05
CA THR A 155 -14.48 -10.54 -2.65
C THR A 155 -15.92 -10.74 -2.18
N ARG A 156 -16.08 -11.27 -0.97
CA ARG A 156 -17.36 -11.25 -0.28
C ARG A 156 -17.34 -10.11 0.72
N LEU A 157 -18.26 -9.17 0.56
CA LEU A 157 -18.42 -8.06 1.50
C LEU A 157 -18.82 -8.57 2.88
N PRO A 158 -18.23 -8.04 3.97
CA PRO A 158 -18.70 -8.30 5.33
C PRO A 158 -20.14 -7.82 5.54
N ASP A 159 -20.50 -6.68 4.93
CA ASP A 159 -21.83 -6.09 4.93
C ASP A 159 -22.12 -5.49 3.56
N ALA A 160 -23.10 -6.03 2.87
CA ALA A 160 -23.50 -5.56 1.53
C ALA A 160 -24.04 -4.13 1.52
N ALA A 161 -24.50 -3.60 2.65
CA ALA A 161 -24.94 -2.21 2.79
C ALA A 161 -23.77 -1.22 2.97
N GLN A 162 -22.56 -1.70 3.18
CA GLN A 162 -21.35 -0.90 3.40
C GLN A 162 -20.24 -1.34 2.41
N PRO A 163 -20.34 -1.01 1.12
CA PRO A 163 -19.37 -1.46 0.10
C PRO A 163 -17.95 -0.94 0.35
N ASP A 164 -17.78 0.18 1.03
CA ASP A 164 -16.49 0.75 1.42
C ASP A 164 -15.79 -0.08 2.52
N ARG A 165 -16.53 -0.92 3.23
CA ARG A 165 -15.99 -1.72 4.33
C ARG A 165 -15.41 -3.04 3.84
N ILE A 166 -14.16 -3.03 3.39
CA ILE A 166 -13.48 -4.24 2.89
C ILE A 166 -12.73 -5.01 3.98
N TYR A 167 -12.36 -4.38 5.09
CA TYR A 167 -11.59 -5.03 6.15
C TYR A 167 -12.37 -6.18 6.80
N ARG A 168 -11.72 -7.33 6.93
CA ARG A 168 -12.32 -8.57 7.40
C ARG A 168 -11.27 -9.56 7.87
N SER A 169 -11.70 -10.58 8.64
CA SER A 169 -10.83 -11.63 9.18
C SER A 169 -11.12 -12.98 8.57
N PHE A 170 -10.09 -13.82 8.49
CA PHE A 170 -10.15 -15.21 8.04
C PHE A 170 -9.43 -16.11 9.04
N ALA A 171 -10.09 -17.16 9.52
CA ALA A 171 -9.52 -18.13 10.44
C ALA A 171 -9.03 -19.37 9.68
N PHE A 172 -7.78 -19.74 9.87
CA PHE A 172 -7.20 -21.00 9.40
C PHE A 172 -7.08 -21.93 10.61
N GLY A 173 -8.22 -22.47 11.05
CA GLY A 173 -8.34 -23.28 12.24
C GLY A 173 -7.86 -22.53 13.49
N ASP A 174 -7.14 -23.24 14.35
CA ASP A 174 -6.49 -22.72 15.56
C ASP A 174 -5.06 -22.16 15.31
N LEU A 175 -4.57 -22.29 14.06
CA LEU A 175 -3.21 -21.90 13.73
C LEU A 175 -3.06 -20.41 13.45
N LEU A 176 -3.92 -19.82 12.59
CA LEU A 176 -3.70 -18.48 12.08
C LEU A 176 -5.02 -17.72 11.89
N ALA A 177 -5.07 -16.50 12.40
CA ALA A 177 -6.08 -15.49 12.09
C ALA A 177 -5.45 -14.42 11.18
N LEU A 178 -5.95 -14.32 9.94
CA LEU A 178 -5.55 -13.31 8.97
C LEU A 178 -6.56 -12.15 9.01
N HIS A 179 -6.09 -10.98 9.38
CA HIS A 179 -6.87 -9.73 9.42
C HIS A 179 -6.47 -8.87 8.23
N MET A 180 -7.34 -8.79 7.21
CA MET A 180 -7.15 -7.89 6.08
C MET A 180 -7.62 -6.50 6.45
N LEU A 181 -6.75 -5.52 6.35
CA LEU A 181 -7.01 -4.13 6.74
C LEU A 181 -7.30 -3.26 5.52
N ASP A 182 -7.99 -2.15 5.74
CA ASP A 182 -8.13 -1.04 4.82
C ASP A 182 -7.31 0.15 5.35
N THR A 183 -6.26 0.51 4.66
CA THR A 183 -5.41 1.65 5.02
C THR A 183 -5.68 2.88 4.16
N ARG A 184 -6.79 2.90 3.37
CA ARG A 184 -7.08 3.97 2.41
C ARG A 184 -8.45 4.63 2.60
N VAL A 185 -9.53 3.85 2.53
CA VAL A 185 -10.87 4.37 2.24
C VAL A 185 -11.63 4.79 3.48
N VAL A 186 -11.62 3.98 4.55
CA VAL A 186 -12.60 4.13 5.65
C VAL A 186 -12.17 5.07 6.77
N GLY A 187 -10.94 5.60 6.76
CA GLY A 187 -10.54 6.43 7.90
C GLY A 187 -9.18 7.10 7.78
N ARG A 188 -8.53 7.02 6.63
CA ARG A 188 -7.24 7.64 6.40
C ARG A 188 -7.39 9.15 6.25
N GLU A 189 -6.66 9.92 7.07
CA GLU A 189 -6.41 11.32 6.82
C GLU A 189 -5.43 11.49 5.65
N GLN A 190 -5.46 12.64 5.00
CA GLN A 190 -4.47 12.99 3.99
C GLN A 190 -3.05 12.87 4.56
N GLN A 191 -2.14 12.29 3.79
CA GLN A 191 -0.72 12.26 4.12
C GLN A 191 -0.16 13.67 4.23
N LEU A 192 0.87 13.84 5.07
CA LEU A 192 1.61 15.08 5.14
C LEU A 192 2.51 15.19 3.91
N ASP A 193 2.77 16.43 3.48
CA ASP A 193 3.73 16.72 2.43
C ASP A 193 4.94 17.46 3.03
N TYR A 194 6.14 17.02 2.70
CA TYR A 194 7.36 17.71 3.10
C TYR A 194 7.46 19.13 2.54
N ALA A 195 6.81 19.43 1.42
CA ALA A 195 6.74 20.78 0.87
C ALA A 195 6.15 21.81 1.86
N ASP A 196 5.25 21.38 2.73
CA ASP A 196 4.63 22.24 3.74
C ASP A 196 5.62 22.63 4.87
N TYR A 197 6.73 21.89 5.00
CA TYR A 197 7.70 22.05 6.08
C TYR A 197 9.08 22.54 5.59
N ILE A 198 9.32 22.57 4.28
CA ILE A 198 10.60 22.97 3.70
C ILE A 198 10.53 24.44 3.29
N GLY A 199 11.38 25.28 3.87
CA GLY A 199 11.54 26.69 3.54
C GLY A 199 12.98 27.04 3.21
N ALA A 200 13.25 28.34 2.98
CA ALA A 200 14.59 28.85 2.67
C ALA A 200 15.65 28.56 3.76
N GLY A 201 15.20 28.29 4.99
CA GLY A 201 16.08 27.93 6.12
C GLY A 201 16.26 26.42 6.32
N GLY A 202 15.73 25.60 5.42
CA GLY A 202 15.66 24.13 5.57
C GLY A 202 14.30 23.66 6.09
N ILE A 203 14.27 22.47 6.68
CA ILE A 203 13.03 21.88 7.20
C ILE A 203 12.66 22.49 8.57
N ASP A 204 11.40 22.89 8.76
CA ASP A 204 10.80 23.14 10.06
C ASP A 204 10.53 21.81 10.78
N ALA A 205 11.57 21.29 11.41
CA ALA A 205 11.50 20.01 12.10
C ALA A 205 10.54 20.06 13.30
N GLN A 206 10.32 21.22 13.92
CA GLN A 206 9.42 21.34 15.07
C GLN A 206 7.95 21.20 14.64
N ALA A 207 7.55 21.93 13.60
CA ALA A 207 6.20 21.82 13.04
C ALA A 207 5.95 20.40 12.50
N PHE A 208 6.89 19.84 11.73
CA PHE A 208 6.78 18.48 11.19
C PHE A 208 6.59 17.42 12.29
N VAL A 209 7.44 17.45 13.34
CA VAL A 209 7.34 16.47 14.44
C VAL A 209 6.02 16.62 15.20
N ALA A 210 5.52 17.84 15.37
CA ALA A 210 4.23 18.08 16.00
C ALA A 210 3.08 17.48 15.21
N ASP A 211 3.07 17.66 13.89
CA ASP A 211 2.00 17.18 13.00
C ASP A 211 2.04 15.67 12.78
N VAL A 212 3.22 15.11 12.49
CA VAL A 212 3.36 13.66 12.26
C VAL A 212 3.11 12.84 13.52
N GLY A 213 3.40 13.40 14.69
CA GLY A 213 3.18 12.81 16.01
C GLY A 213 1.79 13.07 16.61
N ARG A 214 0.92 13.76 15.92
CA ARG A 214 -0.42 14.12 16.41
C ARG A 214 -1.20 12.85 16.81
N ALA A 215 -1.71 12.81 18.06
CA ALA A 215 -2.34 11.61 18.63
C ALA A 215 -3.65 11.20 17.96
N ASP A 216 -4.33 12.14 17.33
CA ASP A 216 -5.61 11.93 16.63
C ASP A 216 -5.45 11.65 15.13
N ARG A 217 -4.21 11.68 14.59
CA ARG A 217 -3.93 11.38 13.19
C ARG A 217 -4.21 9.92 12.86
N GLN A 218 -5.13 9.69 11.92
CA GLN A 218 -5.70 8.37 11.63
C GLN A 218 -5.22 7.80 10.29
N LEU A 219 -4.88 6.49 10.29
CA LEU A 219 -4.67 5.69 9.08
C LEU A 219 -5.86 4.76 8.79
N MET A 220 -6.39 4.10 9.81
CA MET A 220 -7.48 3.12 9.67
C MET A 220 -8.82 3.64 10.18
N GLY A 221 -8.82 4.78 10.87
CA GLY A 221 -9.99 5.28 11.58
C GLY A 221 -10.37 4.48 12.83
N THR A 222 -11.14 5.12 13.70
CA THR A 222 -11.50 4.57 15.02
C THR A 222 -12.34 3.29 14.93
N ALA A 223 -13.23 3.20 13.94
CA ALA A 223 -14.12 2.04 13.82
C ALA A 223 -13.34 0.76 13.47
N GLN A 224 -12.44 0.83 12.49
CA GLN A 224 -11.63 -0.30 12.11
C GLN A 224 -10.62 -0.66 13.21
N THR A 225 -10.02 0.32 13.88
CA THR A 225 -9.09 0.08 14.99
C THR A 225 -9.79 -0.70 16.13
N ARG A 226 -11.00 -0.31 16.51
CA ARG A 226 -11.80 -1.04 17.51
C ARG A 226 -12.17 -2.45 17.05
N TRP A 227 -12.54 -2.59 15.78
CA TRP A 227 -12.82 -3.90 15.19
C TRP A 227 -11.57 -4.80 15.24
N LEU A 228 -10.40 -4.31 14.84
CA LEU A 228 -9.17 -5.08 14.91
C LEU A 228 -8.84 -5.50 16.35
N GLN A 229 -8.96 -4.60 17.31
CA GLN A 229 -8.79 -4.90 18.73
C GLN A 229 -9.72 -6.03 19.20
N GLN A 230 -11.00 -5.98 18.82
CA GLN A 230 -11.96 -7.02 19.16
C GLN A 230 -11.59 -8.37 18.53
N GLN A 231 -11.17 -8.36 17.24
CA GLN A 231 -10.76 -9.59 16.55
C GLN A 231 -9.53 -10.22 17.22
N MET A 232 -8.50 -9.44 17.49
CA MET A 232 -7.28 -9.91 18.13
C MET A 232 -7.55 -10.43 19.54
N THR A 233 -8.30 -9.69 20.34
CA THR A 233 -8.64 -10.09 21.73
C THR A 233 -9.50 -11.37 21.79
N ALA A 234 -10.39 -11.57 20.84
CA ALA A 234 -11.25 -12.75 20.77
C ALA A 234 -10.57 -13.97 20.12
N SER A 235 -9.48 -13.76 19.40
CA SER A 235 -8.78 -14.83 18.68
C SER A 235 -8.03 -15.75 19.64
N THR A 236 -8.17 -17.06 19.40
CA THR A 236 -7.38 -18.11 20.05
C THR A 236 -6.34 -18.71 19.13
N ALA A 237 -6.18 -18.16 17.91
CA ALA A 237 -5.19 -18.64 16.95
C ALA A 237 -3.76 -18.33 17.42
N THR A 238 -2.84 -19.25 17.15
CA THR A 238 -1.42 -19.12 17.49
C THR A 238 -0.79 -17.88 16.86
N TRP A 239 -1.17 -17.56 15.61
CA TRP A 239 -0.64 -16.44 14.86
C TRP A 239 -1.72 -15.43 14.52
N GLN A 240 -1.43 -14.15 14.81
CA GLN A 240 -2.21 -13.02 14.35
C GLN A 240 -1.46 -12.36 13.19
N VAL A 241 -2.01 -12.42 11.99
CA VAL A 241 -1.37 -11.89 10.77
C VAL A 241 -2.19 -10.71 10.23
N LEU A 242 -1.53 -9.57 10.06
CA LEU A 242 -2.13 -8.39 9.45
C LEU A 242 -1.79 -8.35 7.97
N GLY A 243 -2.79 -8.48 7.10
CA GLY A 243 -2.69 -8.22 5.67
C GLY A 243 -3.02 -6.77 5.40
N GLN A 244 -2.03 -5.98 5.00
CA GLN A 244 -2.20 -4.53 4.84
C GLN A 244 -1.22 -3.99 3.78
N GLN A 245 -1.47 -2.80 3.28
CA GLN A 245 -0.96 -2.27 2.03
C GLN A 245 0.41 -1.60 2.18
N VAL A 246 0.57 -0.76 3.19
CA VAL A 246 1.70 0.17 3.30
C VAL A 246 2.72 -0.26 4.34
N LEU A 247 3.99 0.14 4.16
CA LEU A 247 5.09 -0.28 5.03
C LEU A 247 4.87 0.14 6.48
N MET A 248 4.84 -0.83 7.41
CA MET A 248 4.67 -0.58 8.84
C MET A 248 6.01 -0.37 9.57
N ALA A 249 7.08 -0.96 9.08
CA ALA A 249 8.42 -0.79 9.65
C ALA A 249 8.87 0.68 9.54
N ARG A 250 9.57 1.17 10.56
CA ARG A 250 10.16 2.51 10.52
C ARG A 250 11.24 2.55 9.46
N MET A 251 11.13 3.49 8.53
CA MET A 251 12.12 3.76 7.50
C MET A 251 12.47 5.24 7.53
N GLN A 252 13.59 5.55 8.12
CA GLN A 252 14.04 6.93 8.28
C GLN A 252 15.34 7.15 7.53
N VAL A 253 15.47 8.32 6.91
CA VAL A 253 16.67 8.77 6.21
C VAL A 253 17.11 10.14 6.74
N PRO A 254 18.40 10.46 6.72
CA PRO A 254 18.88 11.81 7.02
C PRO A 254 18.17 12.85 6.15
N ALA A 255 17.65 13.92 6.75
CA ALA A 255 16.90 14.94 6.04
C ALA A 255 17.60 15.50 4.78
N PRO A 256 18.96 15.75 4.77
CA PRO A 256 19.64 16.16 3.55
C PRO A 256 19.60 15.16 2.39
N LEU A 257 19.48 13.85 2.67
CA LEU A 257 19.30 12.84 1.63
C LEU A 257 17.87 12.88 1.07
N LEU A 258 16.87 13.01 1.93
CA LEU A 258 15.47 13.10 1.48
C LEU A 258 15.26 14.32 0.59
N MET A 259 15.81 15.48 0.99
CA MET A 259 15.77 16.70 0.16
C MET A 259 16.36 16.49 -1.23
N ASN A 260 17.44 15.70 -1.35
CA ASN A 260 18.05 15.41 -2.64
C ASN A 260 17.25 14.39 -3.48
N PHE A 261 16.45 13.52 -2.85
CA PHE A 261 15.56 12.61 -3.57
C PHE A 261 14.37 13.36 -4.19
N THR A 262 13.88 14.41 -3.52
CA THR A 262 12.78 15.25 -4.01
C THR A 262 13.25 16.32 -5.01
N ASP A 263 14.41 16.90 -4.75
CA ASP A 263 15.07 17.90 -5.64
C ASP A 263 16.57 17.58 -5.72
N PRO A 264 17.07 17.05 -6.88
CA PRO A 264 18.49 16.75 -7.05
C PRO A 264 19.44 17.92 -6.90
N THR A 265 18.94 19.17 -6.92
CA THR A 265 19.73 20.39 -6.71
C THR A 265 19.82 20.80 -5.23
N ALA A 266 18.99 20.20 -4.39
CA ALA A 266 18.93 20.43 -2.95
C ALA A 266 19.60 19.30 -2.15
N GLY A 267 19.91 19.56 -0.89
CA GLY A 267 20.43 18.54 0.02
C GLY A 267 21.77 17.95 -0.38
N VAL A 268 21.95 16.64 -0.19
CA VAL A 268 23.19 15.89 -0.41
C VAL A 268 22.89 14.57 -1.10
N SER A 269 23.56 14.29 -2.21
CA SER A 269 23.40 13.01 -2.92
C SER A 269 23.89 11.82 -2.08
N VAL A 270 23.37 10.62 -2.37
CA VAL A 270 23.79 9.38 -1.67
C VAL A 270 25.30 9.18 -1.74
N THR A 271 25.93 9.44 -2.91
CA THR A 271 27.37 9.30 -3.09
C THR A 271 28.14 10.30 -2.23
N ALA A 272 27.71 11.56 -2.20
CA ALA A 272 28.35 12.58 -1.36
C ALA A 272 28.17 12.28 0.14
N TYR A 273 26.98 11.86 0.56
CA TYR A 273 26.73 11.45 1.94
C TYR A 273 27.63 10.26 2.36
N ALA A 274 27.74 9.23 1.52
CA ALA A 274 28.62 8.11 1.78
C ALA A 274 30.10 8.53 1.92
N ALA A 275 30.56 9.48 1.10
CA ALA A 275 31.91 10.03 1.20
C ALA A 275 32.12 10.78 2.53
N ILE A 276 31.14 11.55 2.98
CA ILE A 276 31.17 12.27 4.28
C ILE A 276 31.24 11.25 5.44
N VAL A 277 30.42 10.19 5.38
CA VAL A 277 30.43 9.11 6.40
C VAL A 277 31.79 8.40 6.42
N ALA A 278 32.35 8.04 5.28
CA ALA A 278 33.66 7.40 5.19
C ALA A 278 34.78 8.30 5.73
N LYS A 279 34.71 9.62 5.44
CA LYS A 279 35.64 10.62 5.99
C LYS A 279 35.49 10.74 7.50
N ALA A 280 34.28 10.74 8.04
CA ALA A 280 34.02 10.75 9.48
C ALA A 280 34.62 9.55 10.21
N GLN A 281 34.56 8.36 9.58
CA GLN A 281 35.11 7.13 10.14
C GLN A 281 36.64 7.09 10.08
N SER A 282 37.25 7.58 9.00
CA SER A 282 38.70 7.50 8.79
C SER A 282 39.47 8.69 9.36
N ASN A 283 38.94 9.89 9.32
CA ASN A 283 39.59 11.13 9.76
C ASN A 283 38.55 12.19 10.23
N PRO A 284 37.91 11.99 11.40
CA PRO A 284 36.83 12.87 11.87
C PRO A 284 37.26 14.33 12.04
N GLY A 285 38.58 14.59 12.33
CA GLY A 285 39.10 15.93 12.46
C GLY A 285 39.23 16.72 11.14
N ALA A 286 39.06 16.04 10.01
CA ALA A 286 39.09 16.69 8.69
C ALA A 286 37.70 17.11 8.18
N LEU A 287 36.63 16.82 8.94
CA LEU A 287 35.27 17.23 8.56
C LEU A 287 35.14 18.75 8.58
N THR A 288 34.57 19.29 7.54
CA THR A 288 34.18 20.71 7.50
C THR A 288 32.92 20.95 8.34
N PRO A 289 32.63 22.21 8.76
CA PRO A 289 31.38 22.54 9.45
C PRO A 289 30.13 22.13 8.67
N ALA A 290 30.12 22.24 7.33
CA ALA A 290 29.03 21.84 6.47
C ALA A 290 28.84 20.29 6.48
N GLU A 291 29.91 19.52 6.41
CA GLU A 291 29.86 18.05 6.49
C GLU A 291 29.38 17.57 7.89
N LEU A 292 29.80 18.27 8.95
CA LEU A 292 29.29 18.01 10.30
C LEU A 292 27.79 18.28 10.41
N ALA A 293 27.31 19.37 9.83
CA ALA A 293 25.88 19.70 9.81
C ALA A 293 25.05 18.62 9.09
N VAL A 294 25.57 18.07 7.99
CA VAL A 294 24.93 16.96 7.28
C VAL A 294 24.82 15.70 8.15
N LEU A 295 25.88 15.35 8.87
CA LEU A 295 25.88 14.19 9.76
C LEU A 295 25.03 14.35 11.02
N GLN A 296 24.84 15.59 11.47
CA GLN A 296 24.04 15.94 12.64
C GLN A 296 22.58 16.22 12.31
N ALA A 297 22.23 16.28 11.01
CA ALA A 297 20.86 16.48 10.58
C ALA A 297 19.95 15.36 11.10
N PRO A 298 18.69 15.68 11.48
CA PRO A 298 17.75 14.66 11.94
C PRO A 298 17.45 13.65 10.83
N SER A 299 17.24 12.41 11.23
CA SER A 299 16.59 11.41 10.36
C SER A 299 15.09 11.59 10.44
N ILE A 300 14.44 11.58 9.28
CA ILE A 300 13.02 11.80 9.12
C ILE A 300 12.41 10.65 8.32
N PRO A 301 11.09 10.38 8.40
CA PRO A 301 10.42 9.35 7.62
C PRO A 301 10.74 9.45 6.12
N TYR A 302 11.05 8.31 5.50
CA TYR A 302 11.27 8.27 4.05
C TYR A 302 9.98 8.48 3.26
N ASN A 303 8.88 7.90 3.74
CA ASN A 303 7.58 7.93 3.05
C ASN A 303 6.46 8.26 4.06
N LEU A 304 5.78 9.39 3.83
CA LEU A 304 4.68 9.86 4.69
C LEU A 304 3.34 9.23 4.33
N ASP A 305 3.25 8.54 3.19
CA ASP A 305 2.12 7.71 2.82
C ASP A 305 2.11 6.37 3.59
N ALA A 306 3.27 5.90 4.05
CA ALA A 306 3.41 4.72 4.90
C ALA A 306 3.02 5.01 6.38
N TRP A 307 3.07 3.97 7.24
CA TRP A 307 2.78 4.11 8.68
C TRP A 307 3.67 5.12 9.41
N ASP A 308 4.83 5.47 8.84
CA ASP A 308 5.69 6.51 9.40
C ASP A 308 5.06 7.91 9.34
N GLY A 309 4.13 8.16 8.42
CA GLY A 309 3.32 9.37 8.39
C GLY A 309 2.15 9.38 9.40
N TYR A 310 1.92 8.27 10.11
CA TYR A 310 0.79 8.06 11.03
C TYR A 310 1.25 7.38 12.32
N GLN A 311 2.24 7.97 12.98
CA GLN A 311 2.98 7.35 14.07
C GLN A 311 2.10 6.91 15.24
N ALA A 312 1.16 7.75 15.67
CA ALA A 312 0.24 7.42 16.78
C ALA A 312 -0.68 6.23 16.43
N ALA A 313 -1.19 6.17 15.19
CA ALA A 313 -2.00 5.05 14.72
C ALA A 313 -1.17 3.75 14.65
N ARG A 314 0.10 3.82 14.21
CA ARG A 314 1.02 2.68 14.22
C ARG A 314 1.25 2.14 15.63
N GLU A 315 1.61 3.01 16.57
CA GLU A 315 1.87 2.60 17.96
C GLU A 315 0.60 2.01 18.61
N THR A 316 -0.57 2.51 18.26
CA THR A 316 -1.84 1.92 18.69
C THR A 316 -1.98 0.48 18.22
N VAL A 317 -1.71 0.19 16.93
CA VAL A 317 -1.79 -1.17 16.38
C VAL A 317 -0.72 -2.08 16.97
N LEU A 318 0.52 -1.60 17.09
CA LEU A 318 1.60 -2.37 17.71
C LEU A 318 1.30 -2.66 19.18
N GLY A 319 0.69 -1.72 19.90
CA GLY A 319 0.23 -1.91 21.27
C GLY A 319 -0.80 -3.03 21.42
N LEU A 320 -1.66 -3.26 20.41
CA LEU A 320 -2.61 -4.38 20.43
C LEU A 320 -1.90 -5.74 20.43
N SER A 321 -0.74 -5.86 19.79
CA SER A 321 0.04 -7.11 19.75
C SER A 321 0.63 -7.46 21.11
N LEU A 322 0.88 -6.48 21.99
CA LEU A 322 1.44 -6.68 23.32
C LEU A 322 0.43 -7.25 24.32
N ILE A 323 -0.86 -7.15 24.05
CA ILE A 323 -1.93 -7.69 24.91
C ILE A 323 -1.85 -9.22 24.99
N HIS A 324 -1.25 -9.87 24.00
CA HIS A 324 -1.10 -11.33 23.91
C HIS A 324 0.24 -11.86 24.47
N ILE A 325 1.13 -10.99 24.92
CA ILE A 325 2.41 -11.34 25.54
C ILE A 325 2.29 -11.31 27.05
#